data_50178f5f58d42988e290be4961752ec2
#
_entry.id   50178f5f58d42988e290be4961752ec2
#
_cell.length_a   1.000
_cell.length_b   1.000
_cell.length_c   1.000
_cell.angle_alpha   90.00
_cell.angle_beta   90.00
_cell.angle_gamma   90.00
#
_symmetry.space_group_name_H-M   'P 1'
#
loop_
_entity.id
_entity.type
_entity.pdbx_description
1 polymer ?
#
loop_
_entity_poly.entity_id
_entity_poly.type
_entity_poly.pdbx_seq_one_letter_code
_entity_poly.pdbx_strand_id
1 'polypeptide(L)'
;GVKNTLEKVFTKLDTPIPLGYSCSGKVIKVGSKLDGVNIGDRVACGGAGYANHSEINYVPRNLMVKIPDGVDDIDASFVTVGAIALQGVRQTEPKLGEKVAVMGLGLLGQLTVQLLKANGCKVIGSDVDPDKMKLALDLGADETCHASELIKKANEFSNGYGVDAVIIAASTM
;
A
#
# COMPACT_ATOMS: atom_id res chain seq x y z
N GLY A 1 -4.93 30.60 -19.12
CA GLY A 1 -5.86 30.20 -20.17
C GLY A 1 -5.50 28.82 -20.72
N VAL A 2 -6.38 28.16 -21.48
CA VAL A 2 -6.27 26.79 -21.98
C VAL A 2 -4.91 26.50 -22.65
N LYS A 3 -4.37 27.46 -23.41
CA LYS A 3 -3.09 27.34 -24.11
C LYS A 3 -1.91 27.11 -23.14
N ASN A 4 -1.83 27.89 -22.04
CA ASN A 4 -0.81 27.72 -21.02
C ASN A 4 -0.95 26.38 -20.25
N THR A 5 -2.18 25.88 -20.14
CA THR A 5 -2.41 24.57 -19.51
C THR A 5 -1.95 23.45 -20.42
N LEU A 6 -2.25 23.53 -21.70
CA LEU A 6 -1.79 22.54 -22.69
C LEU A 6 -0.26 22.53 -22.83
N GLU A 7 0.39 23.69 -22.89
CA GLU A 7 1.86 23.79 -22.91
C GLU A 7 2.50 23.15 -21.66
N LYS A 8 1.94 23.40 -20.46
CA LYS A 8 2.41 22.76 -19.24
C LYS A 8 2.21 21.26 -19.22
N VAL A 9 1.11 20.77 -19.81
CA VAL A 9 0.84 19.32 -19.93
C VAL A 9 1.86 18.69 -20.88
N PHE A 10 2.09 19.26 -22.05
CA PHE A 10 3.06 18.74 -23.02
C PHE A 10 4.48 18.76 -22.47
N THR A 11 4.90 19.87 -21.82
CA THR A 11 6.23 19.94 -21.18
C THR A 11 6.39 18.86 -20.10
N LYS A 12 5.33 18.55 -19.36
CA LYS A 12 5.36 17.52 -18.32
C LYS A 12 5.40 16.10 -18.88
N LEU A 13 4.77 15.86 -20.06
CA LEU A 13 4.81 14.57 -20.76
C LEU A 13 6.19 14.27 -21.34
N ASP A 14 6.93 15.30 -21.77
CA ASP A 14 8.28 15.17 -22.34
C ASP A 14 9.39 15.16 -21.28
N THR A 15 9.05 15.37 -19.99
CA THR A 15 10.04 15.37 -18.90
C THR A 15 10.18 13.94 -18.35
N PRO A 16 11.38 13.35 -18.36
CA PRO A 16 11.62 12.05 -17.73
C PRO A 16 11.26 12.10 -16.24
N ILE A 17 10.36 11.23 -15.82
CA ILE A 17 9.96 11.12 -14.41
C ILE A 17 10.64 9.88 -13.83
N PRO A 18 11.35 10.00 -12.70
CA PRO A 18 11.94 8.86 -12.04
C PRO A 18 10.84 7.91 -11.54
N LEU A 19 11.00 6.62 -11.80
CA LEU A 19 10.06 5.60 -11.37
C LEU A 19 10.32 5.17 -9.92
N GLY A 20 9.26 4.76 -9.24
CA GLY A 20 9.32 4.26 -7.88
C GLY A 20 9.11 5.35 -6.83
N TYR A 21 8.69 4.91 -5.65
CA TYR A 21 8.44 5.78 -4.48
C TYR A 21 8.60 5.02 -3.15
N SER A 22 9.12 3.80 -3.19
CA SER A 22 9.38 2.97 -2.01
C SER A 22 10.64 2.15 -2.24
N CYS A 23 11.60 2.22 -1.34
CA CYS A 23 12.82 1.43 -1.42
C CYS A 23 13.42 1.19 -0.03
N SER A 24 14.35 0.24 0.04
CA SER A 24 15.25 0.02 1.17
C SER A 24 16.70 0.17 0.72
N GLY A 25 17.59 0.41 1.66
CA GLY A 25 19.01 0.52 1.34
C GLY A 25 19.89 0.86 2.53
N LYS A 26 21.18 1.03 2.27
CA LYS A 26 22.18 1.47 3.26
C LYS A 26 22.52 2.94 3.09
N VAL A 27 22.64 3.63 4.21
CA VAL A 27 23.10 5.02 4.25
C VAL A 27 24.59 5.06 3.90
N ILE A 28 24.94 5.76 2.83
CA ILE A 28 26.32 5.94 2.37
C ILE A 28 26.85 7.35 2.68
N LYS A 29 25.97 8.32 2.90
CA LYS A 29 26.34 9.70 3.25
C LYS A 29 25.23 10.33 4.08
N VAL A 30 25.60 11.15 5.04
CA VAL A 30 24.70 11.89 5.94
C VAL A 30 24.97 13.37 5.82
N GLY A 31 23.90 14.18 5.76
CA GLY A 31 24.03 15.64 5.77
C GLY A 31 24.52 16.15 7.14
N SER A 32 25.30 17.24 7.15
CA SER A 32 25.98 17.76 8.36
C SER A 32 25.05 18.23 9.49
N LYS A 33 23.75 18.41 9.20
CA LYS A 33 22.72 18.86 10.17
C LYS A 33 21.73 17.74 10.54
N LEU A 34 22.04 16.49 10.22
CA LEU A 34 21.14 15.38 10.43
C LEU A 34 21.63 14.53 11.61
N ASP A 35 20.77 14.40 12.63
CA ASP A 35 21.01 13.55 13.78
C ASP A 35 20.22 12.23 13.73
N GLY A 36 20.75 11.23 14.45
CA GLY A 36 20.07 9.94 14.63
C GLY A 36 20.14 8.98 13.45
N VAL A 37 20.91 9.31 12.40
CA VAL A 37 21.21 8.44 11.25
C VAL A 37 22.71 8.40 11.02
N ASN A 38 23.27 7.21 10.85
CA ASN A 38 24.69 6.98 10.66
C ASN A 38 24.98 6.33 9.31
N ILE A 39 26.17 6.52 8.78
CA ILE A 39 26.65 5.78 7.62
C ILE A 39 26.65 4.28 7.97
N GLY A 40 26.08 3.45 7.07
CA GLY A 40 25.91 2.01 7.27
C GLY A 40 24.56 1.61 7.84
N ASP A 41 23.76 2.54 8.40
CA ASP A 41 22.39 2.23 8.83
C ASP A 41 21.57 1.68 7.67
N ARG A 42 20.78 0.64 7.95
CA ARG A 42 19.76 0.14 7.03
C ARG A 42 18.49 0.96 7.19
N VAL A 43 17.95 1.46 6.08
CA VAL A 43 16.78 2.34 6.10
C VAL A 43 15.76 1.93 5.03
N ALA A 44 14.49 2.06 5.38
CA ALA A 44 13.38 2.02 4.44
C ALA A 44 12.95 3.46 4.14
N CYS A 45 12.70 3.75 2.87
CA CYS A 45 12.47 5.09 2.37
C CYS A 45 11.19 5.15 1.54
N GLY A 46 10.51 6.29 1.61
CA GLY A 46 9.31 6.56 0.84
C GLY A 46 9.30 7.94 0.20
N GLY A 47 8.45 8.09 -0.80
CA GLY A 47 8.18 9.37 -1.46
C GLY A 47 8.59 9.42 -2.93
N ALA A 48 7.64 9.87 -3.76
CA ALA A 48 7.88 10.11 -5.18
C ALA A 48 8.94 11.19 -5.37
N GLY A 49 9.92 10.91 -6.23
CA GLY A 49 11.07 11.79 -6.46
C GLY A 49 12.20 11.64 -5.45
N TYR A 50 12.04 10.81 -4.41
CA TYR A 50 13.05 10.56 -3.38
C TYR A 50 13.44 9.08 -3.27
N ALA A 51 12.47 8.18 -3.16
CA ALA A 51 12.69 6.75 -3.05
C ALA A 51 12.47 6.07 -4.40
N ASN A 52 13.27 6.45 -5.39
CA ASN A 52 13.14 6.01 -6.77
C ASN A 52 13.84 4.67 -7.02
N HIS A 53 13.55 4.04 -8.15
CA HIS A 53 14.30 2.88 -8.65
C HIS A 53 15.67 3.33 -9.18
N SER A 54 16.58 3.64 -8.29
CA SER A 54 17.95 4.06 -8.60
C SER A 54 18.95 3.51 -7.59
N GLU A 55 20.21 3.38 -8.01
CA GLU A 55 21.29 2.87 -7.15
C GLU A 55 21.55 3.78 -5.95
N ILE A 56 21.38 5.10 -6.13
CA ILE A 56 21.59 6.11 -5.09
C ILE A 56 20.40 7.05 -5.06
N ASN A 57 19.81 7.21 -3.88
CA ASN A 57 18.71 8.13 -3.62
C ASN A 57 19.12 9.19 -2.59
N TYR A 58 18.73 10.44 -2.81
CA TYR A 58 18.78 11.49 -1.79
C TYR A 58 17.42 11.60 -1.10
N VAL A 59 17.36 11.18 0.16
CA VAL A 59 16.09 11.08 0.89
C VAL A 59 16.09 12.01 2.11
N PRO A 60 15.08 12.88 2.26
CA PRO A 60 14.90 13.71 3.46
C PRO A 60 14.64 12.84 4.71
N ARG A 61 15.02 13.36 5.89
CA ARG A 61 14.90 12.64 7.16
C ARG A 61 13.49 12.14 7.47
N ASN A 62 12.48 12.92 7.14
CA ASN A 62 11.07 12.60 7.38
C ASN A 62 10.48 11.55 6.41
N LEU A 63 11.24 11.16 5.39
CA LEU A 63 10.84 10.12 4.42
C LEU A 63 11.65 8.83 4.58
N MET A 64 12.34 8.65 5.70
CA MET A 64 13.08 7.43 6.00
C MET A 64 12.88 6.96 7.43
N VAL A 65 13.00 5.67 7.62
CA VAL A 65 12.98 5.01 8.93
C VAL A 65 14.07 3.94 8.97
N LYS A 66 14.72 3.75 10.13
CA LYS A 66 15.66 2.63 10.32
C LYS A 66 14.90 1.31 10.24
N ILE A 67 15.47 0.34 9.56
CA ILE A 67 14.95 -1.01 9.49
C ILE A 67 15.34 -1.72 10.79
N PRO A 68 14.37 -2.28 11.53
CA PRO A 68 14.65 -3.04 12.74
C PRO A 68 15.50 -4.28 12.46
N ASP A 69 16.22 -4.77 13.48
CA ASP A 69 16.90 -6.05 13.40
C ASP A 69 15.88 -7.17 13.15
N GLY A 70 16.26 -8.14 12.30
CA GLY A 70 15.39 -9.26 11.92
C GLY A 70 14.40 -8.97 10.78
N VAL A 71 14.29 -7.73 10.30
CA VAL A 71 13.52 -7.41 9.09
C VAL A 71 14.44 -7.44 7.88
N ASP A 72 14.04 -8.15 6.83
CA ASP A 72 14.76 -8.21 5.56
C ASP A 72 14.65 -6.91 4.77
N ASP A 73 15.68 -6.59 3.95
CA ASP A 73 15.67 -5.39 3.10
C ASP A 73 14.59 -5.47 2.02
N ILE A 74 14.27 -6.67 1.52
CA ILE A 74 13.22 -6.88 0.52
C ILE A 74 11.87 -6.53 1.13
N ASP A 75 11.55 -7.07 2.31
CA ASP A 75 10.31 -6.77 3.02
C ASP A 75 10.22 -5.27 3.36
N ALA A 76 11.31 -4.68 3.84
CA ALA A 76 11.39 -3.27 4.17
C ALA A 76 11.19 -2.37 2.93
N SER A 77 11.49 -2.83 1.72
CA SER A 77 11.27 -2.05 0.49
C SER A 77 9.79 -1.77 0.21
N PHE A 78 8.86 -2.53 0.80
CA PHE A 78 7.42 -2.35 0.66
C PHE A 78 6.80 -1.45 1.74
N VAL A 79 7.60 -0.88 2.64
CA VAL A 79 7.10 -0.11 3.81
C VAL A 79 6.17 1.03 3.42
N THR A 80 6.43 1.74 2.33
CA THR A 80 5.57 2.84 1.88
C THR A 80 4.21 2.32 1.40
N VAL A 81 4.21 1.23 0.64
CA VAL A 81 2.97 0.59 0.15
C VAL A 81 2.19 0.01 1.33
N GLY A 82 2.88 -0.61 2.28
CA GLY A 82 2.29 -1.08 3.54
C GLY A 82 1.68 0.04 4.38
N ALA A 83 2.35 1.19 4.45
CA ALA A 83 1.84 2.36 5.16
C ALA A 83 0.57 2.94 4.51
N ILE A 84 0.47 2.91 3.18
CA ILE A 84 -0.74 3.31 2.44
C ILE A 84 -1.90 2.37 2.77
N ALA A 85 -1.68 1.05 2.72
CA ALA A 85 -2.70 0.07 3.09
C ALA A 85 -3.12 0.22 4.56
N LEU A 86 -2.17 0.38 5.48
CA LEU A 86 -2.43 0.61 6.91
C LEU A 86 -3.22 1.89 7.15
N GLN A 87 -2.96 2.96 6.40
CA GLN A 87 -3.74 4.19 6.50
C GLN A 87 -5.20 3.95 6.10
N GLY A 88 -5.46 3.18 5.03
CA GLY A 88 -6.81 2.77 4.63
C GLY A 88 -7.51 2.01 5.76
N VAL A 89 -6.84 1.04 6.37
CA VAL A 89 -7.38 0.29 7.51
C VAL A 89 -7.69 1.21 8.71
N ARG A 90 -6.77 2.13 9.06
CA ARG A 90 -7.00 3.07 10.17
C ARG A 90 -8.19 3.99 9.94
N GLN A 91 -8.45 4.40 8.71
CA GLN A 91 -9.60 5.27 8.39
C GLN A 91 -10.96 4.58 8.61
N THR A 92 -11.01 3.26 8.57
CA THR A 92 -12.24 2.50 8.87
C THR A 92 -12.44 2.26 10.36
N GLU A 93 -11.45 2.56 11.20
CA GLU A 93 -11.46 2.33 12.65
C GLU A 93 -11.95 0.93 13.05
N PRO A 94 -11.42 -0.16 12.43
CA PRO A 94 -12.01 -1.47 12.53
C PRO A 94 -11.83 -2.06 13.94
N LYS A 95 -12.88 -2.71 14.43
CA LYS A 95 -12.89 -3.38 15.72
C LYS A 95 -12.80 -4.89 15.56
N LEU A 96 -12.39 -5.55 16.63
CA LEU A 96 -12.30 -7.00 16.69
C LEU A 96 -13.63 -7.66 16.30
N GLY A 97 -13.59 -8.56 15.34
CA GLY A 97 -14.76 -9.33 14.88
C GLY A 97 -15.62 -8.64 13.81
N GLU A 98 -15.38 -7.37 13.51
CA GLU A 98 -16.07 -6.67 12.43
C GLU A 98 -15.79 -7.31 11.07
N LYS A 99 -16.75 -7.19 10.18
CA LYS A 99 -16.73 -7.73 8.82
C LYS A 99 -16.42 -6.62 7.83
N VAL A 100 -15.31 -6.77 7.11
CA VAL A 100 -14.83 -5.75 6.17
C VAL A 100 -14.73 -6.32 4.76
N ALA A 101 -15.23 -5.59 3.78
CA ALA A 101 -15.06 -5.92 2.37
C ALA A 101 -13.86 -5.16 1.78
N VAL A 102 -13.01 -5.86 1.03
CA VAL A 102 -11.89 -5.29 0.28
C VAL A 102 -12.17 -5.44 -1.21
N MET A 103 -12.37 -4.32 -1.91
CA MET A 103 -12.59 -4.28 -3.36
C MET A 103 -11.26 -4.03 -4.08
N GLY A 104 -10.87 -4.98 -4.94
CA GLY A 104 -9.57 -4.96 -5.61
C GLY A 104 -8.50 -5.66 -4.76
N LEU A 105 -8.01 -6.78 -5.29
CA LEU A 105 -7.02 -7.66 -4.63
C LEU A 105 -5.65 -7.58 -5.33
N GLY A 106 -5.29 -6.38 -5.82
CA GLY A 106 -3.93 -6.06 -6.22
C GLY A 106 -3.00 -5.95 -5.00
N LEU A 107 -1.80 -5.41 -5.18
CA LEU A 107 -0.80 -5.30 -4.12
C LEU A 107 -1.34 -4.63 -2.84
N LEU A 108 -1.99 -3.47 -2.97
CA LEU A 108 -2.60 -2.79 -1.82
C LEU A 108 -3.72 -3.60 -1.18
N GLY A 109 -4.58 -4.23 -1.98
CA GLY A 109 -5.66 -5.07 -1.48
C GLY A 109 -5.17 -6.28 -0.69
N GLN A 110 -4.14 -6.98 -1.19
CA GLN A 110 -3.52 -8.10 -0.49
C GLN A 110 -2.93 -7.69 0.86
N LEU A 111 -2.23 -6.55 0.92
CA LEU A 111 -1.71 -6.00 2.17
C LEU A 111 -2.84 -5.58 3.13
N THR A 112 -3.91 -4.98 2.59
CA THR A 112 -5.09 -4.58 3.37
C THR A 112 -5.78 -5.80 4.01
N VAL A 113 -5.94 -6.89 3.26
CA VAL A 113 -6.49 -8.16 3.78
C VAL A 113 -5.68 -8.64 4.99
N GLN A 114 -4.36 -8.74 4.85
CA GLN A 114 -3.49 -9.20 5.93
C GLN A 114 -3.54 -8.28 7.16
N LEU A 115 -3.55 -6.96 6.98
CA LEU A 115 -3.65 -6.00 8.08
C LEU A 115 -4.99 -6.10 8.81
N LEU A 116 -6.10 -6.25 8.10
CA LEU A 116 -7.42 -6.47 8.70
C LEU A 116 -7.49 -7.79 9.46
N LYS A 117 -6.91 -8.86 8.90
CA LYS A 117 -6.84 -10.17 9.60
C LYS A 117 -5.98 -10.08 10.86
N ALA A 118 -4.85 -9.39 10.83
CA ALA A 118 -4.01 -9.14 12.01
C ALA A 118 -4.74 -8.29 13.07
N ASN A 119 -5.66 -7.41 12.66
CA ASN A 119 -6.52 -6.63 13.57
C ASN A 119 -7.70 -7.45 14.14
N GLY A 120 -7.88 -8.70 13.69
CA GLY A 120 -8.96 -9.57 14.17
C GLY A 120 -10.30 -9.41 13.46
N CYS A 121 -10.32 -8.76 12.31
CA CYS A 121 -11.51 -8.64 11.47
C CYS A 121 -11.81 -9.93 10.70
N LYS A 122 -13.05 -10.05 10.23
CA LYS A 122 -13.46 -10.98 9.19
C LYS A 122 -13.43 -10.27 7.85
N VAL A 123 -12.81 -10.89 6.83
CA VAL A 123 -12.54 -10.21 5.56
C VAL A 123 -13.12 -10.99 4.39
N ILE A 124 -13.93 -10.28 3.57
CA ILE A 124 -14.31 -10.73 2.23
C ILE A 124 -13.61 -9.88 1.18
N GLY A 125 -12.85 -10.53 0.29
CA GLY A 125 -12.16 -9.87 -0.81
C GLY A 125 -12.90 -10.00 -2.13
N SER A 126 -12.78 -9.01 -3.03
CA SER A 126 -13.32 -9.12 -4.38
C SER A 126 -12.37 -8.61 -5.45
N ASP A 127 -12.29 -9.34 -6.55
CA ASP A 127 -11.53 -8.95 -7.76
C ASP A 127 -12.21 -9.56 -8.99
N VAL A 128 -11.75 -9.19 -10.18
CA VAL A 128 -12.12 -9.85 -11.44
C VAL A 128 -11.16 -10.99 -11.79
N ASP A 129 -10.01 -11.03 -11.16
CA ASP A 129 -8.92 -11.97 -11.41
C ASP A 129 -8.96 -13.12 -10.37
N PRO A 130 -9.20 -14.36 -10.81
CA PRO A 130 -9.31 -15.52 -9.91
C PRO A 130 -7.99 -15.84 -9.18
N ASP A 131 -6.83 -15.56 -9.78
CA ASP A 131 -5.54 -15.82 -9.14
C ASP A 131 -5.31 -14.89 -7.95
N LYS A 132 -5.73 -13.64 -8.06
CA LYS A 132 -5.68 -12.69 -6.94
C LYS A 132 -6.66 -13.06 -5.82
N MET A 133 -7.84 -13.56 -6.17
CA MET A 133 -8.81 -14.06 -5.19
C MET A 133 -8.24 -15.26 -4.43
N LYS A 134 -7.61 -16.21 -5.14
CA LYS A 134 -6.95 -17.35 -4.52
C LYS A 134 -5.82 -16.91 -3.58
N LEU A 135 -4.96 -16.00 -4.04
CA LEU A 135 -3.88 -15.45 -3.20
C LEU A 135 -4.43 -14.78 -1.93
N ALA A 136 -5.54 -14.06 -2.02
CA ALA A 136 -6.15 -13.42 -0.86
C ALA A 136 -6.64 -14.45 0.18
N LEU A 137 -7.21 -15.59 -0.26
CA LEU A 137 -7.56 -16.70 0.63
C LEU A 137 -6.32 -17.31 1.28
N ASP A 138 -5.26 -17.55 0.51
CA ASP A 138 -4.00 -18.08 1.02
C ASP A 138 -3.35 -17.13 2.05
N LEU A 139 -3.57 -15.82 1.91
CA LEU A 139 -3.12 -14.77 2.83
C LEU A 139 -4.08 -14.47 3.98
N GLY A 140 -5.16 -15.22 4.09
CA GLY A 140 -6.04 -15.22 5.26
C GLY A 140 -7.40 -14.54 5.11
N ALA A 141 -7.82 -14.12 3.91
CA ALA A 141 -9.21 -13.71 3.69
C ALA A 141 -10.17 -14.86 4.08
N ASP A 142 -11.28 -14.53 4.72
CA ASP A 142 -12.28 -15.56 5.09
C ASP A 142 -13.08 -16.01 3.87
N GLU A 143 -13.38 -15.09 2.94
CA GLU A 143 -14.06 -15.38 1.69
C GLU A 143 -13.53 -14.48 0.55
N THR A 144 -13.72 -14.93 -0.68
CA THR A 144 -13.51 -14.10 -1.88
C THR A 144 -14.64 -14.30 -2.88
N CYS A 145 -14.87 -13.31 -3.73
CA CYS A 145 -15.86 -13.38 -4.79
C CYS A 145 -15.48 -12.54 -6.01
N HIS A 146 -16.08 -12.84 -7.14
CA HIS A 146 -15.99 -11.99 -8.31
C HIS A 146 -16.63 -10.61 -8.03
N ALA A 147 -16.05 -9.53 -8.57
CA ALA A 147 -16.47 -8.15 -8.29
C ALA A 147 -17.96 -7.90 -8.55
N SER A 148 -18.55 -8.54 -9.58
CA SER A 148 -19.99 -8.43 -9.88
C SER A 148 -20.92 -9.05 -8.83
N GLU A 149 -20.41 -9.91 -7.96
CA GLU A 149 -21.17 -10.62 -6.94
C GLU A 149 -20.98 -10.03 -5.54
N LEU A 150 -20.12 -9.04 -5.38
CA LEU A 150 -19.71 -8.54 -4.07
C LEU A 150 -20.89 -8.14 -3.18
N ILE A 151 -21.88 -7.42 -3.70
CA ILE A 151 -23.02 -6.96 -2.90
C ILE A 151 -23.79 -8.16 -2.31
N LYS A 152 -24.07 -9.16 -3.15
CA LYS A 152 -24.76 -10.39 -2.73
C LYS A 152 -23.92 -11.16 -1.71
N LYS A 153 -22.66 -11.39 -2.02
CA LYS A 153 -21.74 -12.16 -1.18
C LYS A 153 -21.43 -11.47 0.16
N ALA A 154 -21.25 -10.17 0.16
CA ALA A 154 -21.07 -9.39 1.40
C ALA A 154 -22.30 -9.45 2.31
N ASN A 155 -23.51 -9.45 1.71
CA ASN A 155 -24.75 -9.63 2.47
C ASN A 155 -24.86 -11.05 3.07
N GLU A 156 -24.54 -12.09 2.30
CA GLU A 156 -24.49 -13.48 2.79
C GLU A 156 -23.42 -13.63 3.90
N PHE A 157 -22.21 -13.15 3.68
CA PHE A 157 -21.10 -13.15 4.62
C PHE A 157 -21.42 -12.46 5.95
N SER A 158 -22.24 -11.42 5.90
CA SER A 158 -22.68 -10.66 7.06
C SER A 158 -23.97 -11.15 7.71
N ASN A 159 -24.55 -12.27 7.25
CA ASN A 159 -25.84 -12.79 7.69
C ASN A 159 -26.99 -11.79 7.49
N GLY A 160 -26.96 -11.00 6.43
CA GLY A 160 -27.98 -10.02 6.09
C GLY A 160 -27.85 -8.64 6.75
N TYR A 161 -26.87 -8.45 7.64
CA TYR A 161 -26.65 -7.16 8.33
C TYR A 161 -25.85 -6.15 7.50
N GLY A 162 -25.16 -6.60 6.46
CA GLY A 162 -24.14 -5.82 5.75
C GLY A 162 -22.76 -5.90 6.41
N VAL A 163 -21.74 -5.50 5.69
CA VAL A 163 -20.36 -5.37 6.24
C VAL A 163 -20.21 -4.04 6.97
N ASP A 164 -19.35 -4.00 7.99
CA ASP A 164 -19.14 -2.82 8.83
C ASP A 164 -18.35 -1.74 8.08
N ALA A 165 -17.47 -2.13 7.15
CA ALA A 165 -16.72 -1.21 6.33
C ALA A 165 -16.37 -1.79 4.95
N VAL A 166 -16.08 -0.90 4.00
CA VAL A 166 -15.57 -1.25 2.67
C VAL A 166 -14.30 -0.45 2.39
N ILE A 167 -13.24 -1.14 2.00
CA ILE A 167 -11.99 -0.52 1.54
C ILE A 167 -11.84 -0.78 0.04
N ILE A 168 -11.72 0.30 -0.73
CA ILE A 168 -11.56 0.23 -2.18
C ILE A 168 -10.06 0.39 -2.50
N ALA A 169 -9.45 -0.67 -3.02
CA ALA A 169 -8.06 -0.74 -3.45
C ALA A 169 -7.92 -0.99 -4.96
N ALA A 170 -9.04 -0.89 -5.70
CA ALA A 170 -9.08 -1.01 -7.14
C ALA A 170 -8.86 0.35 -7.81
N SER A 171 -8.19 0.36 -8.96
CA SER A 171 -8.23 1.50 -9.86
C SER A 171 -9.61 1.56 -10.51
N THR A 172 -10.36 2.61 -10.28
CA THR A 172 -11.61 2.87 -11.02
C THR A 172 -11.26 3.47 -12.38
N MET A 173 -11.79 2.88 -13.45
CA MET A 173 -11.84 3.55 -14.75
C MET A 173 -13.10 4.40 -14.84
#